data_16365055f18ab02ab6bd0873de14df07
#
_entry.id   16365055f18ab02ab6bd0873de14df07
#
_cell.length_a   1.000
_cell.length_b   1.000
_cell.length_c   1.000
_cell.angle_alpha   90.00
_cell.angle_beta   90.00
_cell.angle_gamma   90.00
#
_symmetry.space_group_name_H-M   'P 1'
#
loop_
_entity.id
_entity.type
_entity.pdbx_description
1 polymer ?
#
loop_
_entity_poly.entity_id
_entity_poly.type
_entity_poly.pdbx_seq_one_letter_code
_entity_poly.pdbx_strand_id
1 'polypeptide(L)'
;MAACAFAQTCAPPPGFVDTPHPVVAPAEQLVARVEEIIIDRPLSIVLSAVDKPLKDTFHKTGSLPIPSGDYMLTKGDFGAPGSRRLTCLGDGSTLEEEVLQSERDNRTHLFRYVVWNYTTEKARPIEYGVGDFQYSDMGNGRTHVTWTYSFKLKKDKFPGNLGAFGRFLFRVYFLDREYAALMRGVLNGYKTDAEQRANSGKLDPRN
;
A
#
# COMPACT_ATOMS: atom_id res chain seq x y z
N MET A 1 20.41 26.95 -19.52
CA MET A 1 20.91 26.25 -18.32
C MET A 1 19.85 25.23 -17.90
N ALA A 2 20.12 23.95 -18.15
CA ALA A 2 19.20 22.88 -17.73
C ALA A 2 19.50 22.59 -16.25
N ALA A 3 18.51 22.86 -15.39
CA ALA A 3 18.57 22.44 -14.01
C ALA A 3 18.51 20.91 -13.96
N CYS A 4 19.60 20.27 -13.59
CA CYS A 4 19.59 18.85 -13.21
C CYS A 4 18.68 18.72 -11.97
N ALA A 5 17.46 18.22 -12.15
CA ALA A 5 16.65 17.77 -11.05
C ALA A 5 17.36 16.52 -10.46
N PHE A 6 18.09 16.73 -9.37
CA PHE A 6 18.57 15.61 -8.56
C PHE A 6 17.34 14.88 -8.06
N ALA A 7 17.21 13.59 -8.41
CA ALA A 7 16.22 12.72 -7.80
C ALA A 7 16.49 12.75 -6.28
N GLN A 8 15.55 13.32 -5.53
CA GLN A 8 15.68 13.46 -4.09
C GLN A 8 15.63 12.06 -3.49
N THR A 9 16.74 11.61 -2.90
CA THR A 9 16.81 10.30 -2.23
C THR A 9 15.85 10.34 -1.05
N CYS A 10 14.97 9.34 -0.93
CA CYS A 10 14.08 9.24 0.23
C CYS A 10 14.92 9.10 1.51
N ALA A 11 14.75 10.00 2.45
CA ALA A 11 15.43 10.01 3.74
C ALA A 11 14.56 10.70 4.79
N PRO A 12 14.72 10.39 6.09
CA PRO A 12 14.06 11.10 7.16
C PRO A 12 14.31 12.61 7.07
N PRO A 13 13.25 13.44 7.12
CA PRO A 13 13.40 14.89 7.08
C PRO A 13 14.05 15.43 8.36
N PRO A 14 14.64 16.63 8.35
CA PRO A 14 15.18 17.27 9.56
C PRO A 14 14.13 17.30 10.66
N GLY A 15 14.50 16.86 11.87
CA GLY A 15 13.59 16.79 13.01
C GLY A 15 12.63 15.59 13.00
N PHE A 16 12.81 14.63 12.09
CA PHE A 16 12.06 13.37 12.12
C PHE A 16 12.21 12.68 13.48
N VAL A 17 11.08 12.29 14.06
CA VAL A 17 11.03 11.51 15.30
C VAL A 17 10.35 10.18 14.96
N ASP A 18 11.10 9.11 15.10
CA ASP A 18 10.60 7.75 14.94
C ASP A 18 9.67 7.41 16.11
N THR A 19 8.39 7.18 15.81
CA THR A 19 7.36 6.88 16.82
C THR A 19 6.78 5.48 16.60
N PRO A 20 6.41 4.75 17.68
CA PRO A 20 5.73 3.47 17.51
C PRO A 20 4.39 3.66 16.78
N HIS A 21 3.96 2.63 16.05
CA HIS A 21 2.65 2.66 15.39
C HIS A 21 1.51 2.76 16.42
N PRO A 22 0.37 3.38 16.05
CA PRO A 22 -0.82 3.42 16.89
C PRO A 22 -1.39 2.01 17.14
N VAL A 23 -2.03 1.81 18.28
CA VAL A 23 -2.79 0.59 18.54
C VAL A 23 -3.95 0.51 17.54
N VAL A 24 -4.01 -0.57 16.77
CA VAL A 24 -5.06 -0.78 15.77
C VAL A 24 -6.40 -0.99 16.47
N ALA A 25 -7.36 -0.12 16.20
CA ALA A 25 -8.70 -0.19 16.75
C ALA A 25 -9.50 -1.36 16.14
N PRO A 26 -10.55 -1.84 16.83
CA PRO A 26 -11.50 -2.80 16.28
C PRO A 26 -12.14 -2.33 14.96
N ALA A 27 -12.49 -3.28 14.08
CA ALA A 27 -12.92 -3.01 12.71
C ALA A 27 -14.12 -2.06 12.61
N GLU A 28 -15.06 -2.12 13.57
CA GLU A 28 -16.25 -1.26 13.62
C GLU A 28 -15.95 0.24 13.84
N GLN A 29 -14.73 0.54 14.28
CA GLN A 29 -14.25 1.91 14.42
C GLN A 29 -13.49 2.44 13.19
N LEU A 30 -13.26 1.58 12.22
CA LEU A 30 -12.55 1.90 11.01
C LEU A 30 -13.51 2.15 9.83
N VAL A 31 -13.05 2.86 8.82
CA VAL A 31 -13.75 2.98 7.54
C VAL A 31 -12.97 2.19 6.52
N ALA A 32 -13.54 1.08 6.06
CA ALA A 32 -12.84 0.12 5.20
C ALA A 32 -13.38 0.11 3.77
N ARG A 33 -12.49 -0.20 2.83
CA ARG A 33 -12.77 -0.54 1.44
C ARG A 33 -12.09 -1.84 1.09
N VAL A 34 -12.76 -2.65 0.27
CA VAL A 34 -12.22 -3.88 -0.31
C VAL A 34 -12.20 -3.73 -1.82
N GLU A 35 -11.08 -4.05 -2.42
CA GLU A 35 -10.93 -4.24 -3.86
C GLU A 35 -10.30 -5.61 -4.09
N GLU A 36 -10.69 -6.27 -5.18
CA GLU A 36 -10.22 -7.61 -5.47
C GLU A 36 -9.97 -7.79 -6.96
N ILE A 37 -9.08 -8.73 -7.30
CA ILE A 37 -8.77 -9.07 -8.68
C ILE A 37 -8.39 -10.55 -8.80
N ILE A 38 -8.71 -11.14 -9.94
CA ILE A 38 -8.20 -12.46 -10.33
C ILE A 38 -7.08 -12.26 -11.34
N ILE A 39 -5.94 -12.87 -11.07
CA ILE A 39 -4.75 -12.87 -11.91
C ILE A 39 -4.60 -14.27 -12.48
N ASP A 40 -4.52 -14.39 -13.81
CA ASP A 40 -4.40 -15.66 -14.52
C ASP A 40 -2.95 -16.18 -14.50
N ARG A 41 -2.38 -16.25 -13.28
CA ARG A 41 -1.04 -16.76 -12.98
C ARG A 41 -1.02 -17.48 -11.64
N PRO A 42 -0.14 -18.49 -11.48
CA PRO A 42 0.09 -19.16 -10.19
C PRO A 42 0.54 -18.20 -9.10
N LEU A 43 0.19 -18.50 -7.86
CA LEU A 43 0.52 -17.68 -6.68
C LEU A 43 2.01 -17.32 -6.60
N SER A 44 2.91 -18.26 -6.91
CA SER A 44 4.37 -18.00 -6.87
C SER A 44 4.80 -16.92 -7.86
N ILE A 45 4.21 -16.88 -9.05
CA ILE A 45 4.50 -15.87 -10.08
C ILE A 45 3.94 -14.51 -9.64
N VAL A 46 2.71 -14.48 -9.11
CA VAL A 46 2.09 -13.26 -8.59
C VAL A 46 2.94 -12.66 -7.47
N LEU A 47 3.34 -13.46 -6.48
CA LEU A 47 4.16 -12.99 -5.37
C LEU A 47 5.53 -12.47 -5.83
N SER A 48 6.17 -13.12 -6.82
CA SER A 48 7.43 -12.60 -7.37
C SER A 48 7.25 -11.29 -8.16
N ALA A 49 6.06 -11.04 -8.70
CA ALA A 49 5.77 -9.81 -9.43
C ALA A 49 5.48 -8.63 -8.50
N VAL A 50 4.95 -8.88 -7.30
CA VAL A 50 4.70 -7.82 -6.28
C VAL A 50 5.93 -7.55 -5.42
N ASP A 51 6.92 -8.45 -5.40
CA ASP A 51 8.20 -8.27 -4.72
C ASP A 51 9.13 -7.37 -5.56
N LYS A 52 8.85 -6.08 -5.52
CA LYS A 52 9.58 -5.02 -6.23
C LYS A 52 9.61 -3.73 -5.41
N PRO A 53 10.52 -2.78 -5.72
CA PRO A 53 10.56 -1.51 -5.02
C PRO A 53 9.20 -0.80 -5.01
N LEU A 54 8.84 -0.19 -3.88
CA LEU A 54 7.53 0.44 -3.69
C LEU A 54 7.19 1.47 -4.78
N LYS A 55 8.18 2.27 -5.19
CA LYS A 55 8.03 3.27 -6.26
C LYS A 55 7.59 2.67 -7.61
N ASP A 56 7.91 1.40 -7.86
CA ASP A 56 7.58 0.70 -9.10
C ASP A 56 6.23 -0.02 -9.01
N THR A 57 5.62 -0.03 -7.82
CA THR A 57 4.33 -0.67 -7.55
C THR A 57 3.15 0.24 -7.89
N PHE A 58 3.34 1.56 -7.70
CA PHE A 58 2.26 2.52 -7.86
C PHE A 58 2.38 3.27 -9.18
N HIS A 59 1.33 3.21 -9.98
CA HIS A 59 1.17 4.08 -11.15
C HIS A 59 0.22 5.22 -10.78
N LYS A 60 0.53 6.44 -11.24
CA LYS A 60 -0.29 7.61 -10.92
C LYS A 60 -1.72 7.44 -11.45
N THR A 61 -2.65 7.23 -10.54
CA THR A 61 -4.08 7.16 -10.82
C THR A 61 -4.79 8.21 -9.97
N GLY A 62 -5.21 9.31 -10.58
CA GLY A 62 -5.91 10.37 -9.84
C GLY A 62 -5.02 11.41 -9.18
N SER A 63 -5.51 12.02 -8.10
CA SER A 63 -4.92 13.20 -7.44
C SER A 63 -4.10 12.88 -6.21
N LEU A 64 -4.08 11.61 -5.75
CA LEU A 64 -3.29 11.22 -4.58
C LEU A 64 -1.80 11.16 -4.93
N PRO A 65 -0.92 11.62 -4.02
CA PRO A 65 0.51 11.43 -4.18
C PRO A 65 0.84 9.94 -4.07
N ILE A 66 1.70 9.47 -4.96
CA ILE A 66 2.18 8.07 -4.97
C ILE A 66 3.58 8.00 -4.38
N PRO A 67 4.00 6.82 -3.87
CA PRO A 67 5.35 6.60 -3.41
C PRO A 67 6.41 6.94 -4.48
N SER A 68 7.43 7.68 -4.09
CA SER A 68 8.59 8.02 -4.90
C SER A 68 9.87 7.29 -4.44
N GLY A 69 9.84 6.74 -3.24
CA GLY A 69 10.92 5.97 -2.62
C GLY A 69 10.58 5.58 -1.20
N ASP A 70 11.45 4.81 -0.60
CA ASP A 70 11.36 4.41 0.81
C ASP A 70 12.75 4.42 1.47
N TYR A 71 12.74 4.52 2.80
CA TYR A 71 13.92 4.46 3.66
C TYR A 71 13.63 3.51 4.83
N MET A 72 14.42 2.45 4.96
CA MET A 72 14.24 1.48 6.05
C MET A 72 14.60 2.08 7.40
N LEU A 73 13.67 2.01 8.35
CA LEU A 73 13.85 2.41 9.76
C LEU A 73 14.35 1.24 10.60
N THR A 74 14.18 0.01 10.13
CA THR A 74 14.70 -1.22 10.76
C THR A 74 15.73 -1.89 9.85
N LYS A 75 16.52 -2.82 10.40
CA LYS A 75 17.46 -3.63 9.61
C LYS A 75 16.70 -4.63 8.72
N GLY A 76 17.19 -4.83 7.50
CA GLY A 76 16.61 -5.78 6.53
C GLY A 76 15.55 -5.14 5.64
N ASP A 77 14.82 -5.98 4.91
CA ASP A 77 13.81 -5.57 3.94
C ASP A 77 12.43 -5.40 4.58
N PHE A 78 11.55 -4.64 3.93
CA PHE A 78 10.17 -4.47 4.38
C PHE A 78 9.33 -5.70 3.99
N GLY A 79 9.08 -6.59 4.94
CA GLY A 79 8.32 -7.82 4.66
C GLY A 79 8.08 -8.70 5.88
N ALA A 80 8.98 -8.66 6.87
CA ALA A 80 8.79 -9.41 8.11
C ALA A 80 8.00 -8.59 9.14
N PRO A 81 7.19 -9.22 10.02
CA PRO A 81 6.52 -8.52 11.12
C PRO A 81 7.51 -7.69 11.94
N GLY A 82 7.13 -6.44 12.24
CA GLY A 82 7.98 -5.46 12.93
C GLY A 82 8.96 -4.72 12.02
N SER A 83 9.09 -5.08 10.72
CA SER A 83 9.90 -4.27 9.80
C SER A 83 9.20 -2.95 9.51
N ARG A 84 9.98 -1.85 9.54
CA ARG A 84 9.48 -0.48 9.44
C ARG A 84 10.21 0.30 8.36
N ARG A 85 9.47 1.18 7.69
CA ARG A 85 10.05 2.12 6.73
C ARG A 85 9.38 3.48 6.80
N LEU A 86 10.10 4.50 6.37
CA LEU A 86 9.58 5.79 5.96
C LEU A 86 9.34 5.74 4.45
N THR A 87 8.13 6.07 4.01
CA THR A 87 7.81 6.20 2.59
C THR A 87 7.74 7.67 2.22
N CYS A 88 8.50 8.05 1.19
CA CYS A 88 8.45 9.39 0.59
C CYS A 88 7.43 9.39 -0.55
N LEU A 89 6.63 10.44 -0.62
CA LEU A 89 5.62 10.63 -1.65
C LEU A 89 6.08 11.64 -2.70
N GLY A 90 5.51 11.58 -3.88
CA GLY A 90 5.89 12.42 -5.01
C GLY A 90 5.59 13.91 -4.85
N ASP A 91 4.84 14.30 -3.82
CA ASP A 91 4.60 15.69 -3.43
C ASP A 91 5.57 16.21 -2.35
N GLY A 92 6.57 15.39 -1.98
CA GLY A 92 7.56 15.69 -0.93
C GLY A 92 7.08 15.37 0.49
N SER A 93 5.84 14.92 0.66
CA SER A 93 5.35 14.44 1.95
C SER A 93 5.83 13.03 2.27
N THR A 94 5.66 12.61 3.52
CA THR A 94 6.10 11.31 4.03
C THR A 94 5.00 10.62 4.84
N LEU A 95 5.19 9.34 5.05
CA LEU A 95 4.42 8.52 5.99
C LEU A 95 5.32 7.41 6.53
N GLU A 96 4.94 6.82 7.65
CA GLU A 96 5.60 5.65 8.22
C GLU A 96 4.76 4.40 8.01
N GLU A 97 5.42 3.25 7.84
CA GLU A 97 4.77 1.96 7.69
C GLU A 97 5.45 0.91 8.55
N GLU A 98 4.65 -0.01 9.10
CA GLU A 98 5.14 -1.21 9.80
C GLU A 98 4.35 -2.43 9.39
N VAL A 99 5.05 -3.55 9.15
CA VAL A 99 4.42 -4.84 8.89
C VAL A 99 3.93 -5.42 10.21
N LEU A 100 2.62 -5.69 10.29
CA LEU A 100 1.98 -6.29 11.46
C LEU A 100 1.95 -7.82 11.38
N GLN A 101 1.77 -8.36 10.16
CA GLN A 101 1.63 -9.79 9.90
C GLN A 101 2.10 -10.11 8.50
N SER A 102 2.82 -11.21 8.37
CA SER A 102 3.25 -11.75 7.08
C SER A 102 3.30 -13.28 7.22
N GLU A 103 2.28 -13.94 6.71
CA GLU A 103 2.12 -15.40 6.81
C GLU A 103 1.97 -15.97 5.40
N ARG A 104 2.73 -17.01 5.10
CA ARG A 104 2.73 -17.63 3.79
C ARG A 104 2.75 -19.15 3.92
N ASP A 105 1.87 -19.78 3.18
CA ASP A 105 1.90 -21.22 2.93
C ASP A 105 1.90 -21.53 1.42
N ASN A 106 1.65 -22.77 1.04
CA ASN A 106 1.67 -23.20 -0.36
C ASN A 106 0.48 -22.69 -1.19
N ARG A 107 -0.58 -22.21 -0.54
CA ARG A 107 -1.85 -21.80 -1.18
C ARG A 107 -2.28 -20.38 -0.85
N THR A 108 -1.71 -19.79 0.20
CA THR A 108 -2.13 -18.47 0.67
C THR A 108 -0.92 -17.62 1.07
N HIS A 109 -1.07 -16.32 0.96
CA HIS A 109 -0.19 -15.34 1.56
C HIS A 109 -1.03 -14.22 2.16
N LEU A 110 -0.86 -13.95 3.45
CA LEU A 110 -1.44 -12.83 4.17
C LEU A 110 -0.34 -11.82 4.46
N PHE A 111 -0.56 -10.57 4.10
CA PHE A 111 0.35 -9.47 4.36
C PHE A 111 -0.42 -8.28 4.91
N ARG A 112 -0.19 -7.93 6.18
CA ARG A 112 -0.87 -6.86 6.88
C ARG A 112 0.12 -5.82 7.39
N TYR A 113 -0.19 -4.54 7.18
CA TYR A 113 0.67 -3.43 7.58
C TYR A 113 -0.16 -2.24 8.07
N VAL A 114 0.44 -1.42 8.90
CA VAL A 114 -0.14 -0.16 9.39
C VAL A 114 0.66 1.01 8.84
N VAL A 115 -0.04 2.12 8.58
CA VAL A 115 0.50 3.36 8.00
C VAL A 115 0.06 4.53 8.85
N TRP A 116 1.00 5.35 9.31
CA TRP A 116 0.72 6.52 10.16
C TRP A 116 1.67 7.67 9.87
N ASN A 117 1.62 8.73 10.67
CA ASN A 117 2.47 9.93 10.55
C ASN A 117 2.47 10.53 9.12
N TYR A 118 1.29 10.57 8.52
CA TYR A 118 1.12 11.24 7.23
C TYR A 118 1.42 12.73 7.34
N THR A 119 2.33 13.25 6.50
CA THR A 119 2.62 14.68 6.43
C THR A 119 1.91 15.37 5.27
N THR A 120 1.23 14.62 4.38
CA THR A 120 0.41 15.21 3.31
C THR A 120 -0.88 15.84 3.86
N GLU A 121 -1.23 17.01 3.34
CA GLU A 121 -2.46 17.73 3.72
C GLU A 121 -3.74 16.92 3.46
N LYS A 122 -3.75 16.09 2.41
CA LYS A 122 -4.88 15.22 2.09
C LYS A 122 -5.18 14.18 3.16
N ALA A 123 -4.17 13.77 3.92
CA ALA A 123 -4.33 12.82 5.01
C ALA A 123 -4.56 13.49 6.37
N ARG A 124 -4.73 14.81 6.43
CA ARG A 124 -4.92 15.56 7.69
C ARG A 124 -6.00 14.98 8.61
N PRO A 125 -7.16 14.48 8.12
CA PRO A 125 -8.17 13.85 8.97
C PRO A 125 -7.84 12.42 9.38
N ILE A 126 -6.80 11.80 8.82
CA ILE A 126 -6.46 10.39 9.03
C ILE A 126 -5.51 10.29 10.22
N GLU A 127 -5.83 9.41 11.17
CA GLU A 127 -4.96 9.05 12.28
C GLU A 127 -3.95 8.00 11.82
N TYR A 128 -4.47 6.90 11.23
CA TYR A 128 -3.67 5.86 10.58
C TYR A 128 -4.51 5.09 9.56
N GLY A 129 -3.82 4.32 8.72
CA GLY A 129 -4.42 3.34 7.82
C GLY A 129 -3.91 1.94 8.11
N VAL A 130 -4.68 0.91 7.76
CA VAL A 130 -4.28 -0.50 7.79
C VAL A 130 -4.55 -1.11 6.43
N GLY A 131 -3.51 -1.63 5.80
CA GLY A 131 -3.61 -2.41 4.57
C GLY A 131 -3.52 -3.89 4.89
N ASP A 132 -4.35 -4.69 4.23
CA ASP A 132 -4.46 -6.13 4.41
C ASP A 132 -4.59 -6.78 3.03
N PHE A 133 -3.53 -7.42 2.56
CA PHE A 133 -3.51 -8.18 1.34
C PHE A 133 -3.67 -9.67 1.64
N GLN A 134 -4.60 -10.30 0.93
CA GLN A 134 -4.80 -11.73 0.95
C GLN A 134 -4.64 -12.27 -0.47
N TYR A 135 -3.69 -13.16 -0.66
CA TYR A 135 -3.44 -13.86 -1.91
C TYR A 135 -3.86 -15.32 -1.72
N SER A 136 -4.67 -15.84 -2.62
CA SER A 136 -5.16 -17.21 -2.54
C SER A 136 -5.02 -17.92 -3.88
N ASP A 137 -4.38 -19.09 -3.89
CA ASP A 137 -4.34 -19.97 -5.05
C ASP A 137 -5.74 -20.54 -5.30
N MET A 138 -6.32 -20.20 -6.45
CA MET A 138 -7.63 -20.71 -6.88
C MET A 138 -7.55 -22.10 -7.54
N GLY A 139 -6.34 -22.65 -7.72
CA GLY A 139 -6.09 -23.75 -8.62
C GLY A 139 -6.09 -23.32 -10.09
N ASN A 140 -5.79 -24.26 -10.99
CA ASN A 140 -5.73 -24.01 -12.43
C ASN A 140 -4.83 -22.82 -12.85
N GLY A 141 -3.78 -22.55 -12.09
CA GLY A 141 -2.82 -21.49 -12.38
C GLY A 141 -3.36 -20.07 -12.21
N ARG A 142 -4.34 -19.87 -11.35
CA ARG A 142 -4.92 -18.54 -11.05
C ARG A 142 -4.77 -18.18 -9.59
N THR A 143 -4.64 -16.89 -9.34
CA THR A 143 -4.56 -16.32 -7.99
C THR A 143 -5.66 -15.28 -7.79
N HIS A 144 -6.40 -15.37 -6.69
CA HIS A 144 -7.30 -14.34 -6.21
C HIS A 144 -6.53 -13.44 -5.25
N VAL A 145 -6.59 -12.14 -5.46
CA VAL A 145 -5.98 -11.12 -4.60
C VAL A 145 -7.09 -10.24 -4.08
N THR A 146 -7.21 -10.17 -2.76
CA THR A 146 -8.10 -9.24 -2.05
C THR A 146 -7.24 -8.23 -1.30
N TRP A 147 -7.51 -6.94 -1.49
CA TRP A 147 -6.89 -5.86 -0.74
C TRP A 147 -7.94 -5.09 0.04
N THR A 148 -7.92 -5.24 1.35
CA THR A 148 -8.71 -4.43 2.27
C THR A 148 -7.85 -3.28 2.77
N TYR A 149 -8.36 -2.05 2.67
CA TYR A 149 -7.72 -0.89 3.28
C TYR A 149 -8.69 -0.18 4.20
N SER A 150 -8.26 0.06 5.43
CA SER A 150 -9.08 0.61 6.50
C SER A 150 -8.44 1.87 7.07
N PHE A 151 -9.23 2.90 7.37
CA PHE A 151 -8.77 4.15 7.96
C PHE A 151 -9.39 4.40 9.32
N LYS A 152 -8.56 4.84 10.28
CA LYS A 152 -8.99 5.49 11.50
C LYS A 152 -8.97 6.99 11.29
N LEU A 153 -10.07 7.66 11.62
CA LEU A 153 -10.16 9.12 11.54
C LEU A 153 -9.86 9.76 12.89
N LYS A 154 -9.17 10.89 12.85
CA LYS A 154 -8.93 11.76 14.02
C LYS A 154 -10.26 12.34 14.50
N LYS A 155 -10.55 12.20 15.80
CA LYS A 155 -11.81 12.66 16.39
C LYS A 155 -11.92 14.18 16.52
N ASP A 156 -10.80 14.89 16.47
CA ASP A 156 -10.70 16.36 16.57
C ASP A 156 -10.66 17.05 15.21
N LYS A 157 -10.68 16.31 14.09
CA LYS A 157 -10.62 16.83 12.72
C LYS A 157 -11.86 16.45 11.92
N PHE A 158 -12.30 17.39 11.06
CA PHE A 158 -13.33 17.08 10.07
C PHE A 158 -12.81 16.07 9.04
N PRO A 159 -13.58 15.04 8.66
CA PRO A 159 -14.94 14.74 9.10
C PRO A 159 -15.03 13.85 10.36
N GLY A 160 -13.93 13.39 10.94
CA GLY A 160 -13.92 12.42 12.05
C GLY A 160 -14.60 12.94 13.32
N ASN A 161 -14.64 14.26 13.54
CA ASN A 161 -15.36 14.89 14.66
C ASN A 161 -16.89 14.75 14.58
N LEU A 162 -17.44 14.32 13.44
CA LEU A 162 -18.87 14.05 13.25
C LEU A 162 -19.26 12.59 13.54
N GLY A 163 -18.35 11.79 14.09
CA GLY A 163 -18.61 10.42 14.47
C GLY A 163 -19.02 9.50 13.30
N ALA A 164 -20.16 8.81 13.40
CA ALA A 164 -20.63 7.90 12.35
C ALA A 164 -20.95 8.62 11.04
N PHE A 165 -21.54 9.81 11.10
CA PHE A 165 -21.81 10.62 9.91
C PHE A 165 -20.53 11.07 9.21
N GLY A 166 -19.51 11.44 9.97
CA GLY A 166 -18.20 11.78 9.41
C GLY A 166 -17.51 10.60 8.72
N ARG A 167 -17.63 9.39 9.28
CA ARG A 167 -17.14 8.18 8.60
C ARG A 167 -17.87 7.92 7.29
N PHE A 168 -19.20 8.12 7.25
CA PHE A 168 -19.98 8.03 6.00
C PHE A 168 -19.50 9.05 4.96
N LEU A 169 -19.31 10.32 5.33
CA LEU A 169 -18.79 11.34 4.42
C LEU A 169 -17.40 10.97 3.89
N PHE A 170 -16.50 10.54 4.77
CA PHE A 170 -15.15 10.11 4.37
C PHE A 170 -15.20 8.95 3.37
N ARG A 171 -16.08 7.97 3.62
CA ARG A 171 -16.30 6.86 2.69
C ARG A 171 -16.69 7.36 1.31
N VAL A 172 -17.77 8.15 1.21
CA VAL A 172 -18.36 8.55 -0.08
C VAL A 172 -17.44 9.48 -0.88
N TYR A 173 -16.79 10.44 -0.21
CA TYR A 173 -16.04 11.49 -0.92
C TYR A 173 -14.56 11.14 -1.14
N PHE A 174 -13.96 10.36 -0.25
CA PHE A 174 -12.54 10.01 -0.35
C PHE A 174 -12.34 8.52 -0.69
N LEU A 175 -12.87 7.62 0.15
CA LEU A 175 -12.54 6.20 0.08
C LEU A 175 -13.10 5.55 -1.19
N ASP A 176 -14.37 5.77 -1.52
CA ASP A 176 -15.04 5.14 -2.66
C ASP A 176 -14.69 5.81 -4.01
N ARG A 177 -14.06 6.97 -4.00
CA ARG A 177 -13.66 7.69 -5.21
C ARG A 177 -12.16 7.68 -5.42
N GLU A 178 -11.42 8.49 -4.64
CA GLU A 178 -9.98 8.70 -4.86
C GLU A 178 -9.16 7.46 -4.45
N TYR A 179 -9.42 6.93 -3.25
CA TYR A 179 -8.63 5.82 -2.74
C TYR A 179 -8.95 4.50 -3.45
N ALA A 180 -10.21 4.24 -3.77
CA ALA A 180 -10.61 3.09 -4.57
C ALA A 180 -9.97 3.09 -5.98
N ALA A 181 -9.81 4.26 -6.60
CA ALA A 181 -9.12 4.38 -7.88
C ALA A 181 -7.63 4.02 -7.75
N LEU A 182 -6.97 4.46 -6.66
CA LEU A 182 -5.60 4.07 -6.33
C LEU A 182 -5.49 2.55 -6.14
N MET A 183 -6.36 1.95 -5.31
CA MET A 183 -6.34 0.51 -5.04
C MET A 183 -6.49 -0.31 -6.31
N ARG A 184 -7.47 0.01 -7.16
CA ARG A 184 -7.66 -0.66 -8.45
C ARG A 184 -6.46 -0.48 -9.39
N GLY A 185 -5.85 0.70 -9.39
CA GLY A 185 -4.62 0.97 -10.16
C GLY A 185 -3.47 0.05 -9.76
N VAL A 186 -3.24 -0.11 -8.46
CA VAL A 186 -2.21 -1.01 -7.92
C VAL A 186 -2.50 -2.47 -8.27
N LEU A 187 -3.73 -2.95 -8.04
CA LEU A 187 -4.11 -4.33 -8.36
C LEU A 187 -3.99 -4.65 -9.85
N ASN A 188 -4.40 -3.71 -10.73
CA ASN A 188 -4.21 -3.86 -12.18
C ASN A 188 -2.73 -3.86 -12.57
N GLY A 189 -1.90 -3.06 -11.91
CA GLY A 189 -0.45 -3.10 -12.07
C GLY A 189 0.11 -4.47 -11.72
N TYR A 190 -0.26 -5.06 -10.59
CA TYR A 190 0.14 -6.41 -10.19
C TYR A 190 -0.25 -7.46 -11.24
N LYS A 191 -1.49 -7.37 -11.76
CA LYS A 191 -1.95 -8.27 -12.83
C LYS A 191 -1.07 -8.15 -14.07
N THR A 192 -0.87 -6.94 -14.55
CA THR A 192 -0.06 -6.67 -15.74
C THR A 192 1.37 -7.19 -15.59
N ASP A 193 2.00 -6.92 -14.45
CA ASP A 193 3.39 -7.34 -14.18
C ASP A 193 3.52 -8.87 -14.10
N ALA A 194 2.58 -9.54 -13.43
CA ALA A 194 2.58 -10.99 -13.32
C ALA A 194 2.35 -11.67 -14.69
N GLU A 195 1.48 -11.11 -15.52
CA GLU A 195 1.18 -11.63 -16.85
C GLU A 195 2.34 -11.40 -17.84
N GLN A 196 3.03 -10.27 -17.76
CA GLN A 196 4.19 -9.97 -18.62
C GLN A 196 5.41 -10.83 -18.29
N ARG A 197 5.74 -11.06 -17.02
CA ARG A 197 6.87 -11.91 -16.61
C ARG A 197 6.77 -13.32 -17.15
N ALA A 198 5.58 -13.90 -17.22
CA ALA A 198 5.38 -15.24 -17.78
C ALA A 198 5.62 -15.31 -19.30
N ASN A 199 5.40 -14.19 -20.01
CA ASN A 199 5.67 -14.13 -21.44
C ASN A 199 7.17 -13.98 -21.75
N SER A 200 7.91 -13.27 -20.88
CA SER A 200 9.37 -13.10 -21.02
C SER A 200 10.14 -14.39 -20.73
N GLY A 201 9.65 -15.25 -19.84
CA GLY A 201 10.25 -16.58 -19.56
C GLY A 201 10.03 -17.64 -20.67
N LYS A 202 9.15 -17.38 -21.65
CA LYS A 202 8.93 -18.26 -22.80
C LYS A 202 9.83 -17.97 -24.02
N LEU A 203 10.64 -16.90 -23.95
CA LEU A 203 11.45 -16.42 -25.08
C LEU A 203 12.95 -16.76 -24.96
N ASP A 204 13.38 -17.64 -24.06
CA ASP A 204 14.75 -18.18 -24.10
C ASP A 204 14.75 -19.62 -24.63
N PRO A 205 14.98 -19.83 -25.95
CA PRO A 205 15.06 -21.16 -26.56
C PRO A 205 16.42 -21.84 -26.35
N ARG A 206 17.20 -21.41 -25.32
CA ARG A 206 18.55 -21.93 -25.03
C ARG A 206 18.71 -22.46 -23.61
N ASN A 207 17.69 -23.21 -23.12
CA ASN A 207 17.88 -24.14 -22.02
C ASN A 207 17.21 -25.46 -22.35
#